data_db94469666806e5881caba988e7c7fbc
#
_entry.id   db94469666806e5881caba988e7c7fbc
#
_cell.length_a   1.000
_cell.length_b   1.000
_cell.length_c   1.000
_cell.angle_alpha   90.00
_cell.angle_beta   90.00
_cell.angle_gamma   90.00
#
_symmetry.space_group_name_H-M   'P 1'
#
loop_
_entity.id
_entity.type
_entity.pdbx_description
1 polymer ?
#
loop_
_entity_poly.entity_id
_entity_poly.type
_entity_poly.pdbx_seq_one_letter_code
_entity_poly.pdbx_strand_id
1 'polypeptide(L)'
;QGRFQVLISQGILDEWGNHTRNNNPTLDDGVIEKWRRQIIESCGGNDCILRGFPVHEIPDYPDPEDLHIHAAAIAGDVDALATNDKALIAYGRSEAGENLGYDIMSADNILMQLVDFTVPDFWVQLYLSEVRYWLDRQGNVDLISQLRQSQAEKFADYLLKNVANIPRIRVTVDRMIAKRCR
;
A
#
# COMPACT_ATOMS: atom_id res chain seq x y z
N GLN A 1 -8.51 -3.32 -13.84
CA GLN A 1 -9.57 -2.39 -13.48
C GLN A 1 -9.60 -2.30 -11.96
N GLY A 2 -9.27 -1.10 -11.41
CA GLY A 2 -9.11 -0.90 -9.99
C GLY A 2 -10.39 -1.20 -9.21
N ARG A 3 -10.24 -1.87 -8.09
CA ARG A 3 -11.30 -2.14 -7.12
C ARG A 3 -11.46 -0.97 -6.14
N PHE A 4 -10.48 -0.09 -6.09
CA PHE A 4 -10.45 1.14 -5.31
C PHE A 4 -9.61 2.17 -6.06
N GLN A 5 -9.83 3.44 -5.75
CA GLN A 5 -9.00 4.54 -6.19
C GLN A 5 -8.05 4.90 -5.06
N VAL A 6 -6.77 4.98 -5.35
CA VAL A 6 -5.78 5.46 -4.39
C VAL A 6 -5.59 6.96 -4.61
N LEU A 7 -5.67 7.74 -3.53
CA LEU A 7 -5.30 9.15 -3.50
C LEU A 7 -4.08 9.32 -2.61
N ILE A 8 -3.21 10.25 -2.96
CA ILE A 8 -2.02 10.58 -2.19
C ILE A 8 -1.85 12.10 -2.15
N SER A 9 -1.51 12.67 -1.01
CA SER A 9 -1.25 14.10 -0.96
C SER A 9 0.15 14.46 -1.45
N GLN A 10 0.33 15.68 -1.95
CA GLN A 10 1.65 16.20 -2.28
C GLN A 10 2.57 16.19 -1.05
N GLY A 11 2.03 16.52 0.15
CA GLY A 11 2.79 16.49 1.41
C GLY A 11 3.37 15.10 1.71
N ILE A 12 2.54 14.05 1.65
CA ILE A 12 2.99 12.65 1.85
C ILE A 12 4.10 12.28 0.85
N LEU A 13 3.97 12.68 -0.42
CA LEU A 13 5.01 12.42 -1.43
C LEU A 13 6.32 13.14 -1.12
N ASP A 14 6.24 14.35 -0.60
CA ASP A 14 7.42 15.16 -0.25
C ASP A 14 8.09 14.61 1.02
N GLU A 15 7.33 14.22 2.04
CA GLU A 15 7.83 13.55 3.24
C GLU A 15 8.51 12.23 2.91
N TRP A 16 7.84 11.40 2.10
CA TRP A 16 8.43 10.14 1.63
C TRP A 16 9.79 10.39 0.92
N GLY A 17 9.85 11.39 0.04
CA GLY A 17 11.07 11.75 -0.66
C GLY A 17 12.19 12.20 0.30
N ASN A 18 11.86 13.04 1.29
CA ASN A 18 12.79 13.50 2.31
C ASN A 18 13.27 12.36 3.21
N HIS A 19 12.35 11.51 3.67
CA HIS A 19 12.69 10.36 4.50
C HIS A 19 13.59 9.36 3.74
N THR A 20 13.28 9.09 2.47
CA THR A 20 14.09 8.22 1.62
C THR A 20 15.51 8.77 1.46
N ARG A 21 15.65 10.09 1.24
CA ARG A 21 16.94 10.76 1.10
C ARG A 21 17.75 10.71 2.40
N ASN A 22 17.11 10.96 3.54
CA ASN A 22 17.75 10.93 4.85
C ASN A 22 18.27 9.54 5.23
N ASN A 23 17.50 8.50 4.91
CA ASN A 23 17.87 7.11 5.18
C ASN A 23 18.90 6.54 4.19
N ASN A 24 19.07 7.18 3.04
CA ASN A 24 19.97 6.74 1.98
C ASN A 24 20.77 7.94 1.42
N PRO A 25 21.67 8.53 2.20
CA PRO A 25 22.34 9.80 1.84
C PRO A 25 23.25 9.69 0.60
N THR A 26 23.59 8.48 0.18
CA THR A 26 24.40 8.20 -1.02
C THR A 26 23.56 7.88 -2.25
N LEU A 27 22.24 7.82 -2.11
CA LEU A 27 21.35 7.52 -3.21
C LEU A 27 21.21 8.74 -4.13
N ASP A 28 21.33 8.51 -5.44
CA ASP A 28 21.17 9.55 -6.45
C ASP A 28 19.71 10.07 -6.48
N ASP A 29 19.55 11.39 -6.53
CA ASP A 29 18.22 12.03 -6.56
C ASP A 29 17.37 11.59 -7.75
N GLY A 30 18.01 11.26 -8.89
CA GLY A 30 17.30 10.72 -10.05
C GLY A 30 16.65 9.37 -9.79
N VAL A 31 17.22 8.55 -8.88
CA VAL A 31 16.62 7.28 -8.45
C VAL A 31 15.39 7.53 -7.58
N ILE A 32 15.48 8.48 -6.64
CA ILE A 32 14.35 8.87 -5.79
C ILE A 32 13.18 9.38 -6.65
N GLU A 33 13.49 10.25 -7.62
CA GLU A 33 12.49 10.82 -8.51
C GLU A 33 11.87 9.75 -9.46
N LYS A 34 12.66 8.78 -9.87
CA LYS A 34 12.14 7.61 -10.60
C LYS A 34 11.15 6.80 -9.76
N TRP A 35 11.47 6.54 -8.48
CA TRP A 35 10.57 5.82 -7.59
C TRP A 35 9.31 6.61 -7.30
N ARG A 36 9.43 7.93 -7.07
CA ARG A 36 8.28 8.82 -6.91
C ARG A 36 7.31 8.72 -8.10
N ARG A 37 7.84 8.77 -9.30
CA ARG A 37 7.05 8.63 -10.54
C ARG A 37 6.37 7.28 -10.62
N GLN A 38 7.04 6.19 -10.24
CA GLN A 38 6.46 4.85 -10.19
C GLN A 38 5.31 4.75 -9.16
N ILE A 39 5.42 5.40 -8.00
CA ILE A 39 4.33 5.49 -7.02
C ILE A 39 3.13 6.20 -7.66
N ILE A 40 3.33 7.36 -8.25
CA ILE A 40 2.27 8.14 -8.89
C ILE A 40 1.59 7.33 -10.01
N GLU A 41 2.36 6.70 -10.87
CA GLU A 41 1.85 5.85 -11.95
C GLU A 41 1.03 4.68 -11.41
N SER A 42 1.46 4.04 -10.32
CA SER A 42 0.74 2.93 -9.70
C SER A 42 -0.58 3.35 -9.04
N CYS A 43 -0.69 4.61 -8.62
CA CYS A 43 -1.92 5.19 -8.07
C CYS A 43 -2.92 5.69 -9.14
N GLY A 44 -2.54 5.67 -10.41
CA GLY A 44 -3.41 6.12 -11.51
C GLY A 44 -2.94 7.39 -12.21
N GLY A 45 -1.70 7.85 -11.95
CA GLY A 45 -1.12 9.03 -12.57
C GLY A 45 -1.33 10.31 -11.74
N ASN A 46 -1.16 11.46 -12.38
CA ASN A 46 -1.22 12.75 -11.68
C ASN A 46 -2.58 13.08 -11.05
N ASP A 47 -3.65 12.48 -11.52
CA ASP A 47 -5.01 12.71 -11.02
C ASP A 47 -5.23 12.11 -9.61
N CYS A 48 -4.34 11.22 -9.17
CA CYS A 48 -4.37 10.70 -7.80
C CYS A 48 -3.75 11.65 -6.76
N ILE A 49 -3.11 12.77 -7.19
CA ILE A 49 -2.37 13.64 -6.28
C ILE A 49 -3.26 14.79 -5.80
N LEU A 50 -3.53 14.80 -4.50
CA LEU A 50 -4.25 15.90 -3.84
C LEU A 50 -3.31 17.08 -3.54
N ARG A 51 -3.78 18.30 -3.86
CA ARG A 51 -3.05 19.55 -3.68
C ARG A 51 -3.98 20.69 -3.30
N GLY A 52 -3.44 21.68 -2.60
CA GLY A 52 -4.11 22.98 -2.42
C GLY A 52 -5.34 22.94 -1.53
N PHE A 53 -5.39 22.04 -0.56
CA PHE A 53 -6.47 21.95 0.44
C PHE A 53 -6.04 22.60 1.75
N PRO A 54 -7.00 23.20 2.51
CA PRO A 54 -6.71 23.79 3.81
C PRO A 54 -6.45 22.69 4.85
N VAL A 55 -5.54 22.97 5.79
CA VAL A 55 -5.35 22.13 6.98
C VAL A 55 -6.27 22.64 8.07
N HIS A 56 -7.02 21.75 8.68
CA HIS A 56 -7.93 22.02 9.79
C HIS A 56 -7.43 21.34 11.06
N GLU A 57 -7.56 22.03 12.18
CA GLU A 57 -7.36 21.41 13.49
C GLU A 57 -8.51 20.46 13.80
N ILE A 58 -8.18 19.31 14.37
CA ILE A 58 -9.15 18.37 14.93
C ILE A 58 -8.78 18.06 16.37
N PRO A 59 -9.80 17.95 17.28
CA PRO A 59 -9.57 17.66 18.68
C PRO A 59 -8.84 16.33 18.86
N ASP A 60 -7.90 16.30 19.79
CA ASP A 60 -7.22 15.09 20.25
C ASP A 60 -6.51 14.28 19.16
N TYR A 61 -6.17 14.94 18.03
CA TYR A 61 -5.39 14.27 16.98
C TYR A 61 -4.00 13.91 17.52
N PRO A 62 -3.52 12.68 17.29
CA PRO A 62 -2.33 12.15 17.96
C PRO A 62 -1.05 12.92 17.70
N ASP A 63 -0.88 13.43 16.47
CA ASP A 63 0.28 14.20 16.05
C ASP A 63 -0.16 15.44 15.25
N PRO A 64 0.08 16.66 15.77
CA PRO A 64 -0.23 17.89 15.04
C PRO A 64 0.52 18.02 13.70
N GLU A 65 1.68 17.40 13.55
CA GLU A 65 2.44 17.42 12.30
C GLU A 65 1.71 16.60 11.21
N ASP A 66 0.94 15.59 11.59
CA ASP A 66 0.15 14.73 10.69
C ASP A 66 -1.24 15.29 10.33
N LEU A 67 -1.62 16.48 10.80
CA LEU A 67 -2.90 17.11 10.45
C LEU A 67 -3.10 17.29 8.94
N HIS A 68 -2.02 17.41 8.18
CA HIS A 68 -2.08 17.46 6.72
C HIS A 68 -2.57 16.16 6.08
N ILE A 69 -2.37 15.01 6.74
CA ILE A 69 -2.89 13.69 6.30
C ILE A 69 -4.41 13.66 6.47
N HIS A 70 -4.90 14.11 7.64
CA HIS A 70 -6.33 14.27 7.88
C HIS A 70 -7.00 15.20 6.88
N ALA A 71 -6.38 16.39 6.66
CA ALA A 71 -6.87 17.37 5.70
C ALA A 71 -6.94 16.80 4.28
N ALA A 72 -5.96 15.99 3.89
CA ALA A 72 -5.96 15.30 2.60
C ALA A 72 -7.11 14.28 2.49
N ALA A 73 -7.38 13.52 3.56
CA ALA A 73 -8.47 12.55 3.59
C ALA A 73 -9.83 13.22 3.39
N ILE A 74 -10.07 14.35 4.09
CA ILE A 74 -11.30 15.16 3.91
C ILE A 74 -11.38 15.75 2.49
N ALA A 75 -10.30 16.36 2.02
CA ALA A 75 -10.27 16.99 0.70
C ALA A 75 -10.47 15.98 -0.45
N GLY A 76 -10.04 14.75 -0.25
CA GLY A 76 -10.20 13.66 -1.20
C GLY A 76 -11.54 12.93 -1.09
N ASP A 77 -12.36 13.25 -0.09
CA ASP A 77 -13.64 12.55 0.21
C ASP A 77 -13.42 11.02 0.21
N VAL A 78 -12.39 10.57 0.96
CA VAL A 78 -11.97 9.17 0.95
C VAL A 78 -12.83 8.32 1.89
N ASP A 79 -13.05 7.06 1.54
CA ASP A 79 -13.70 6.08 2.43
C ASP A 79 -12.75 5.61 3.54
N ALA A 80 -11.44 5.57 3.26
CA ALA A 80 -10.46 5.10 4.23
C ALA A 80 -9.09 5.77 4.06
N LEU A 81 -8.45 6.06 5.19
CA LEU A 81 -7.04 6.43 5.31
C LEU A 81 -6.20 5.20 5.61
N ALA A 82 -5.29 4.86 4.70
CA ALA A 82 -4.36 3.73 4.87
C ALA A 82 -3.10 4.19 5.63
N THR A 83 -2.86 3.60 6.80
CA THR A 83 -1.64 3.86 7.59
C THR A 83 -1.21 2.63 8.38
N ASN A 84 0.09 2.52 8.70
CA ASN A 84 0.60 1.57 9.69
C ASN A 84 0.99 2.26 11.00
N ASP A 85 0.75 3.57 11.13
CA ASP A 85 0.95 4.29 12.38
C ASP A 85 -0.04 3.80 13.43
N LYS A 86 0.52 3.31 14.56
CA LYS A 86 -0.28 2.72 15.64
C LYS A 86 -1.10 3.77 16.40
N ALA A 87 -0.60 5.00 16.51
CA ALA A 87 -1.30 6.07 17.20
C ALA A 87 -2.51 6.55 16.38
N LEU A 88 -2.33 6.70 15.06
CA LEU A 88 -3.44 7.02 14.15
C LEU A 88 -4.49 5.90 14.11
N ILE A 89 -4.07 4.63 14.04
CA ILE A 89 -5.01 3.50 14.09
C ILE A 89 -5.76 3.44 15.43
N ALA A 90 -5.09 3.74 16.55
CA ALA A 90 -5.74 3.79 17.85
C ALA A 90 -6.72 4.98 17.94
N TYR A 91 -6.34 6.14 17.41
CA TYR A 91 -7.21 7.31 17.32
C TYR A 91 -8.47 7.02 16.50
N GLY A 92 -8.36 6.39 15.33
CA GLY A 92 -9.50 6.00 14.51
C GLY A 92 -10.51 5.07 15.21
N ARG A 93 -10.10 4.41 16.30
CA ARG A 93 -10.95 3.55 17.14
C ARG A 93 -11.48 4.26 18.40
N SER A 94 -11.11 5.49 18.61
CA SER A 94 -11.59 6.31 19.74
C SER A 94 -12.94 6.96 19.41
N GLU A 95 -13.63 7.45 20.43
CA GLU A 95 -14.86 8.22 20.26
C GLU A 95 -14.67 9.43 19.33
N ALA A 96 -13.50 10.09 19.40
CA ALA A 96 -13.17 11.20 18.50
C ALA A 96 -13.00 10.72 17.06
N GLY A 97 -12.32 9.57 16.87
CA GLY A 97 -12.10 8.96 15.57
C GLY A 97 -13.35 8.39 14.91
N GLU A 98 -14.31 7.90 15.69
CA GLU A 98 -15.61 7.41 15.18
C GLU A 98 -16.46 8.51 14.52
N ASN A 99 -16.18 9.79 14.82
CA ASN A 99 -16.84 10.93 14.20
C ASN A 99 -16.17 11.43 12.91
N LEU A 100 -15.08 10.79 12.48
CA LEU A 100 -14.46 11.09 11.17
C LEU A 100 -15.38 10.61 10.04
N GLY A 101 -15.37 11.31 8.92
CA GLY A 101 -16.09 10.91 7.72
C GLY A 101 -15.45 9.75 6.95
N TYR A 102 -14.38 9.16 7.48
CA TYR A 102 -13.62 8.07 6.85
C TYR A 102 -13.01 7.16 7.92
N ASP A 103 -12.70 5.91 7.55
CA ASP A 103 -12.05 4.94 8.42
C ASP A 103 -10.53 5.12 8.44
N ILE A 104 -9.88 4.88 9.60
CA ILE A 104 -8.41 4.77 9.68
C ILE A 104 -8.02 3.30 9.79
N MET A 105 -7.34 2.78 8.77
CA MET A 105 -7.09 1.35 8.63
C MET A 105 -5.63 1.05 8.28
N SER A 106 -5.14 -0.10 8.74
CA SER A 106 -3.87 -0.63 8.22
C SER A 106 -4.03 -1.14 6.78
N ALA A 107 -2.93 -1.14 6.03
CA ALA A 107 -2.90 -1.74 4.70
C ALA A 107 -3.37 -3.22 4.72
N ASP A 108 -2.99 -3.97 5.76
CA ASP A 108 -3.42 -5.36 5.96
C ASP A 108 -4.95 -5.48 6.08
N ASN A 109 -5.58 -4.60 6.86
CA ASN A 109 -7.04 -4.61 7.01
C ASN A 109 -7.76 -4.24 5.70
N ILE A 110 -7.26 -3.25 4.95
CA ILE A 110 -7.80 -2.89 3.63
C ILE A 110 -7.70 -4.08 2.67
N LEU A 111 -6.55 -4.74 2.61
CA LEU A 111 -6.36 -5.92 1.76
C LEU A 111 -7.29 -7.06 2.16
N MET A 112 -7.52 -7.27 3.46
CA MET A 112 -8.46 -8.29 3.94
C MET A 112 -9.91 -7.96 3.61
N GLN A 113 -10.32 -6.69 3.69
CA GLN A 113 -11.66 -6.30 3.22
C GLN A 113 -11.83 -6.57 1.71
N LEU A 114 -10.81 -6.30 0.91
CA LEU A 114 -10.86 -6.61 -0.53
C LEU A 114 -11.01 -8.10 -0.81
N VAL A 115 -10.49 -8.97 0.06
CA VAL A 115 -10.69 -10.42 -0.06
C VAL A 115 -12.17 -10.78 -0.02
N ASP A 116 -12.94 -10.17 0.87
CA ASP A 116 -14.37 -10.47 1.06
C ASP A 116 -15.22 -10.05 -0.15
N PHE A 117 -14.79 -9.05 -0.89
CA PHE A 117 -15.50 -8.52 -2.07
C PHE A 117 -14.95 -9.00 -3.42
N THR A 118 -13.99 -9.94 -3.41
CA THR A 118 -13.27 -10.34 -4.62
C THR A 118 -13.33 -11.84 -4.85
N VAL A 119 -13.59 -12.23 -6.09
CA VAL A 119 -13.59 -13.65 -6.47
C VAL A 119 -12.20 -14.29 -6.32
N PRO A 120 -12.09 -15.55 -5.86
CA PRO A 120 -10.80 -16.20 -5.60
C PRO A 120 -9.84 -16.21 -6.80
N ASP A 121 -10.37 -16.36 -8.03
CA ASP A 121 -9.54 -16.37 -9.24
C ASP A 121 -8.79 -15.06 -9.49
N PHE A 122 -9.33 -13.93 -9.04
CA PHE A 122 -8.61 -12.65 -9.09
C PHE A 122 -7.29 -12.71 -8.31
N TRP A 123 -7.31 -13.25 -7.10
CA TRP A 123 -6.12 -13.38 -6.26
C TRP A 123 -5.08 -14.32 -6.85
N VAL A 124 -5.53 -15.39 -7.50
CA VAL A 124 -4.64 -16.30 -8.25
C VAL A 124 -3.94 -15.54 -9.39
N GLN A 125 -4.70 -14.80 -10.20
CA GLN A 125 -4.13 -14.05 -11.33
C GLN A 125 -3.18 -12.96 -10.83
N LEU A 126 -3.57 -12.21 -9.80
CA LEU A 126 -2.73 -11.17 -9.20
C LEU A 126 -1.43 -11.79 -8.66
N TYR A 127 -1.50 -12.85 -7.87
CA TYR A 127 -0.33 -13.53 -7.31
C TYR A 127 0.63 -13.98 -8.42
N LEU A 128 0.14 -14.63 -9.46
CA LEU A 128 0.98 -15.09 -10.57
C LEU A 128 1.59 -13.92 -11.38
N SER A 129 0.88 -12.81 -11.52
CA SER A 129 1.39 -11.62 -12.19
C SER A 129 2.51 -10.98 -11.38
N GLU A 130 2.35 -10.87 -10.06
CA GLU A 130 3.36 -10.35 -9.14
C GLU A 130 4.61 -11.25 -9.10
N VAL A 131 4.43 -12.57 -9.01
CA VAL A 131 5.55 -13.53 -9.10
C VAL A 131 6.34 -13.29 -10.38
N ARG A 132 5.66 -13.17 -11.53
CA ARG A 132 6.33 -12.92 -12.82
C ARG A 132 7.09 -11.60 -12.80
N TYR A 133 6.43 -10.52 -12.37
CA TYR A 133 7.01 -9.18 -12.31
C TYR A 133 8.32 -9.15 -11.49
N TRP A 134 8.31 -9.76 -10.30
CA TRP A 134 9.47 -9.78 -9.42
C TRP A 134 10.56 -10.74 -9.90
N LEU A 135 10.20 -11.90 -10.46
CA LEU A 135 11.16 -12.79 -11.13
C LEU A 135 11.91 -12.05 -12.24
N ASP A 136 11.23 -11.27 -13.05
CA ASP A 136 11.84 -10.52 -14.15
C ASP A 136 12.81 -9.44 -13.66
N ARG A 137 12.59 -8.88 -12.47
CA ARG A 137 13.41 -7.80 -11.90
C ARG A 137 14.50 -8.27 -10.95
N GLN A 138 14.21 -9.17 -10.04
CA GLN A 138 15.10 -9.52 -8.91
C GLN A 138 15.61 -10.97 -8.96
N GLY A 139 15.07 -11.83 -9.81
CA GLY A 139 15.50 -13.22 -9.93
C GLY A 139 15.02 -14.16 -8.84
N ASN A 140 14.53 -13.64 -7.73
CA ASN A 140 13.95 -14.39 -6.62
C ASN A 140 12.68 -13.71 -6.15
N VAL A 141 11.67 -14.51 -5.74
CA VAL A 141 10.38 -13.96 -5.28
C VAL A 141 9.93 -14.69 -4.04
N ASP A 142 9.88 -13.98 -2.94
CA ASP A 142 9.18 -14.40 -1.74
C ASP A 142 8.15 -13.33 -1.36
N LEU A 143 7.05 -13.28 -2.12
CA LEU A 143 5.96 -12.32 -1.90
C LEU A 143 5.35 -12.43 -0.51
N ILE A 144 5.28 -13.64 0.05
CA ILE A 144 4.70 -13.87 1.37
C ILE A 144 5.56 -13.22 2.45
N SER A 145 6.88 -13.41 2.42
CA SER A 145 7.79 -12.76 3.35
C SER A 145 7.81 -11.24 3.17
N GLN A 146 7.75 -10.74 1.93
CA GLN A 146 7.70 -9.31 1.66
C GLN A 146 6.42 -8.66 2.21
N LEU A 147 5.26 -9.29 2.07
CA LEU A 147 4.01 -8.82 2.66
C LEU A 147 4.09 -8.77 4.18
N ARG A 148 4.66 -9.78 4.82
CA ARG A 148 4.86 -9.78 6.28
C ARG A 148 5.81 -8.66 6.73
N GLN A 149 6.92 -8.45 6.02
CA GLN A 149 7.84 -7.34 6.29
C GLN A 149 7.16 -5.97 6.14
N SER A 150 6.17 -5.88 5.26
CA SER A 150 5.35 -4.68 5.05
C SER A 150 4.14 -4.60 6.00
N GLN A 151 4.12 -5.41 7.08
CA GLN A 151 3.06 -5.44 8.09
C GLN A 151 1.68 -5.84 7.55
N ALA A 152 1.64 -6.71 6.53
CA ALA A 152 0.43 -7.27 5.93
C ALA A 152 0.32 -8.78 6.24
N GLU A 153 0.37 -9.15 7.53
CA GLU A 153 0.48 -10.54 7.99
C GLU A 153 -0.77 -11.36 7.67
N LYS A 154 -1.97 -10.82 7.94
CA LYS A 154 -3.23 -11.54 7.70
C LYS A 154 -3.42 -11.82 6.22
N PHE A 155 -3.12 -10.83 5.38
CA PHE A 155 -3.21 -10.98 3.93
C PHE A 155 -2.13 -11.95 3.40
N ALA A 156 -0.92 -11.92 3.93
CA ALA A 156 0.13 -12.89 3.61
C ALA A 156 -0.32 -14.32 3.94
N ASP A 157 -0.91 -14.54 5.11
CA ASP A 157 -1.44 -15.83 5.54
C ASP A 157 -2.61 -16.29 4.67
N TYR A 158 -3.50 -15.37 4.29
CA TYR A 158 -4.58 -15.64 3.34
C TYR A 158 -4.03 -16.12 1.99
N LEU A 159 -3.08 -15.37 1.40
CA LEU A 159 -2.46 -15.74 0.12
C LEU A 159 -1.71 -17.08 0.20
N LEU A 160 -0.96 -17.29 1.27
CA LEU A 160 -0.24 -18.54 1.49
C LEU A 160 -1.21 -19.73 1.51
N LYS A 161 -2.28 -19.63 2.30
CA LYS A 161 -3.26 -20.71 2.49
C LYS A 161 -4.12 -20.94 1.26
N ASN A 162 -4.62 -19.87 0.64
CA ASN A 162 -5.71 -19.97 -0.34
C ASN A 162 -5.23 -19.81 -1.78
N VAL A 163 -3.96 -19.45 -2.02
CA VAL A 163 -3.40 -19.22 -3.36
C VAL A 163 -2.08 -19.95 -3.54
N ALA A 164 -1.02 -19.55 -2.83
CA ALA A 164 0.33 -20.04 -3.06
C ALA A 164 0.48 -21.56 -2.83
N ASN A 165 -0.21 -22.12 -1.84
CA ASN A 165 -0.17 -23.56 -1.52
C ASN A 165 -1.06 -24.44 -2.39
N ILE A 166 -1.84 -23.87 -3.32
CA ILE A 166 -2.61 -24.66 -4.29
C ILE A 166 -1.62 -25.40 -5.18
N PRO A 167 -1.70 -26.75 -5.30
CA PRO A 167 -0.71 -27.54 -6.04
C PRO A 167 -0.46 -27.07 -7.47
N ARG A 168 -1.52 -26.74 -8.21
CA ARG A 168 -1.42 -26.21 -9.59
C ARG A 168 -0.68 -24.88 -9.67
N ILE A 169 -0.82 -24.03 -8.64
CA ILE A 169 -0.16 -22.73 -8.59
C ILE A 169 1.31 -22.90 -8.27
N ARG A 170 1.67 -23.72 -7.29
CA ARG A 170 3.07 -24.07 -6.97
C ARG A 170 3.81 -24.58 -8.19
N VAL A 171 3.24 -25.56 -8.89
CA VAL A 171 3.84 -26.10 -10.13
C VAL A 171 4.02 -25.00 -11.19
N THR A 172 3.09 -24.05 -11.28
CA THR A 172 3.19 -22.94 -12.22
C THR A 172 4.35 -21.99 -11.84
N VAL A 173 4.47 -21.64 -10.57
CA VAL A 173 5.56 -20.81 -10.05
C VAL A 173 6.91 -21.48 -10.24
N ASP A 174 7.04 -22.77 -9.89
CA ASP A 174 8.26 -23.55 -10.08
C ASP A 174 8.72 -23.57 -11.56
N ARG A 175 7.75 -23.68 -12.48
CA ARG A 175 8.06 -23.59 -13.93
C ARG A 175 8.52 -22.18 -14.35
N MET A 176 7.97 -21.12 -13.77
CA MET A 176 8.41 -19.75 -14.04
C MET A 176 9.85 -19.56 -13.57
N ILE A 177 10.18 -20.01 -12.36
CA ILE A 177 11.54 -19.97 -11.81
C ILE A 177 12.51 -20.75 -12.68
N ALA A 178 12.19 -22.00 -13.03
CA ALA A 178 13.05 -22.87 -13.84
C ALA A 178 13.32 -22.33 -15.25
N LYS A 179 12.39 -21.60 -15.86
CA LYS A 179 12.58 -20.98 -17.18
C LYS A 179 13.59 -19.84 -17.18
N ARG A 180 13.77 -19.17 -16.05
CA ARG A 180 14.71 -18.05 -15.93
C ARG A 180 16.14 -18.50 -15.67
N CYS A 181 16.32 -19.67 -15.06
CA CYS A 181 17.65 -20.24 -14.79
C CYS A 181 18.31 -20.88 -16.04
N ARG A 182 17.66 -20.81 -17.19
CA ARG A 182 18.16 -21.26 -18.48
C ARG A 182 18.51 -20.07 -19.38
#